data_92b8e90b4872235a234a698782279d3f
#
_entry.id   92b8e90b4872235a234a698782279d3f
#
_cell.length_a   1.000
_cell.length_b   1.000
_cell.length_c   1.000
_cell.angle_alpha   90.00
_cell.angle_beta   90.00
_cell.angle_gamma   90.00
#
_symmetry.space_group_name_H-M   'P 1'
#
loop_
_entity.id
_entity.type
_entity.pdbx_description
1 polymer ?
#
loop_
_entity_poly.entity_id
_entity_poly.type
_entity_poly.pdbx_seq_one_letter_code
_entity_poly.pdbx_strand_id
1 'polypeptide(L)'
;SGGHLRSSRHNKRSLFIRYNEHTHPYGRGAQRNRKGRRTLEKQEQNSICREIGARTGGDIYIGVVGPVRSGKSTFIKRFMEQLVLPAMSGSAAARERARDELPQSAAGRTIMTTEPKFIPETAVPLQLEGGGACRVRLIDCVGYMVEGAMGHEEDAKPRMVKSPWFEQEVPFDLAAETGTRKVICEHSTIGVVVTTDGSVSDIPRAGYAEAERRVVTELEALGKPYIILLNSTHPDAPETRQLAEGMARDYRRTVLPVSCVDLDAAMLGEILRRVLYEFPVQELDFALPRWVTMLEPGHWLQ
;
A
#
# COMPACT_ATOMS: atom_id res chain seq x y z
N SER A 1 -19.52 30.64 38.36
CA SER A 1 -18.84 29.40 38.66
C SER A 1 -19.61 28.23 38.05
N GLY A 2 -19.24 27.78 36.90
CA GLY A 2 -19.87 26.65 36.21
C GLY A 2 -18.82 25.98 35.33
N GLY A 3 -18.23 24.88 35.85
CA GLY A 3 -17.24 24.10 35.16
C GLY A 3 -17.85 23.27 34.03
N HIS A 4 -17.35 23.46 32.83
CA HIS A 4 -17.65 22.59 31.70
C HIS A 4 -16.69 21.39 31.70
N LEU A 5 -17.17 20.23 32.11
CA LEU A 5 -16.59 18.93 31.88
C LEU A 5 -16.76 18.56 30.41
N ARG A 6 -15.64 18.54 29.66
CA ARG A 6 -15.60 17.95 28.33
C ARG A 6 -15.61 16.42 28.46
N SER A 7 -16.73 15.82 28.04
CA SER A 7 -16.90 14.38 27.88
C SER A 7 -15.96 13.85 26.80
N SER A 8 -14.98 13.05 27.22
CA SER A 8 -14.19 12.18 26.36
C SER A 8 -15.10 11.12 25.74
N ARG A 9 -15.33 11.18 24.42
CA ARG A 9 -16.05 10.12 23.70
C ARG A 9 -15.14 8.90 23.61
N HIS A 10 -15.35 7.97 24.50
CA HIS A 10 -14.87 6.59 24.38
C HIS A 10 -15.56 5.95 23.16
N ASN A 11 -14.76 5.62 22.15
CA ASN A 11 -15.19 4.85 21.00
C ASN A 11 -15.46 3.41 21.46
N LYS A 12 -16.71 3.10 21.82
CA LYS A 12 -17.16 1.76 22.16
C LYS A 12 -17.13 0.91 20.89
N ARG A 13 -16.10 0.09 20.75
CA ARG A 13 -16.07 -1.01 19.77
C ARG A 13 -17.14 -2.00 20.20
N SER A 14 -18.27 -2.05 19.49
CA SER A 14 -19.28 -3.07 19.69
C SER A 14 -18.88 -4.33 18.94
N LEU A 15 -18.72 -5.42 19.67
CA LEU A 15 -18.53 -6.76 19.11
C LEU A 15 -19.93 -7.30 18.75
N PHE A 16 -20.21 -7.47 17.46
CA PHE A 16 -21.46 -8.08 17.00
C PHE A 16 -21.22 -9.58 16.72
N ILE A 17 -21.92 -10.43 17.47
CA ILE A 17 -21.94 -11.88 17.24
C ILE A 17 -23.20 -12.19 16.43
N ARG A 18 -23.02 -12.65 15.17
CA ARG A 18 -24.12 -13.16 14.34
C ARG A 18 -24.13 -14.67 14.36
N TYR A 19 -25.28 -15.27 14.65
CA TYR A 19 -25.51 -16.70 14.57
C TYR A 19 -26.01 -17.07 13.16
N ASN A 20 -25.35 -18.02 12.51
CA ASN A 20 -25.75 -18.50 11.18
C ASN A 20 -26.43 -19.87 11.31
N GLU A 21 -27.72 -19.97 10.95
CA GLU A 21 -28.56 -21.14 11.15
C GLU A 21 -28.51 -22.22 10.06
N HIS A 22 -27.45 -22.27 9.23
CA HIS A 22 -27.38 -23.29 8.18
C HIS A 22 -26.63 -24.56 8.61
N THR A 23 -27.44 -25.58 8.90
CA THR A 23 -27.04 -26.96 9.17
C THR A 23 -26.89 -27.77 7.89
N HIS A 24 -25.86 -28.63 7.78
CA HIS A 24 -26.01 -29.99 7.22
C HIS A 24 -24.97 -30.96 7.79
N PRO A 25 -25.32 -32.27 7.86
CA PRO A 25 -24.69 -33.21 8.77
C PRO A 25 -23.57 -34.05 8.17
N TYR A 26 -22.76 -34.58 9.05
CA TYR A 26 -21.77 -35.66 8.97
C TYR A 26 -21.46 -36.34 7.62
N GLY A 27 -20.19 -36.36 7.23
CA GLY A 27 -19.64 -37.30 6.24
C GLY A 27 -18.18 -37.07 5.83
N ARG A 28 -17.29 -37.91 6.38
CA ARG A 28 -16.00 -38.36 5.86
C ARG A 28 -14.86 -37.35 5.61
N GLY A 29 -13.88 -37.57 6.29
CA GLY A 29 -12.51 -37.42 6.56
C GLY A 29 -11.54 -36.74 5.56
N ALA A 30 -10.53 -36.10 6.13
CA ALA A 30 -9.20 -35.73 5.68
C ALA A 30 -8.97 -34.95 4.36
N GLN A 31 -9.74 -35.14 3.30
CA GLN A 31 -9.62 -34.28 2.09
C GLN A 31 -10.39 -32.96 2.15
N ARG A 32 -11.29 -32.80 3.12
CA ARG A 32 -12.12 -31.58 3.30
C ARG A 32 -11.33 -30.37 3.83
N ASN A 33 -10.22 -30.60 4.52
CA ASN A 33 -9.51 -29.49 5.19
C ASN A 33 -8.82 -28.52 4.23
N ARG A 34 -8.34 -28.99 3.07
CA ARG A 34 -7.74 -28.08 2.04
C ARG A 34 -8.78 -27.27 1.27
N LYS A 35 -9.95 -27.84 0.97
CA LYS A 35 -11.05 -27.11 0.31
C LYS A 35 -11.72 -26.12 1.25
N GLY A 36 -11.94 -26.47 2.52
CA GLY A 36 -12.50 -25.58 3.53
C GLY A 36 -11.59 -24.36 3.81
N ARG A 37 -10.29 -24.60 3.92
CA ARG A 37 -9.31 -23.52 4.11
C ARG A 37 -9.27 -22.54 2.93
N ARG A 38 -9.26 -23.06 1.70
CA ARG A 38 -9.36 -22.22 0.48
C ARG A 38 -10.68 -21.47 0.36
N THR A 39 -11.78 -22.01 0.88
CA THR A 39 -13.09 -21.34 0.84
C THR A 39 -13.18 -20.24 1.89
N LEU A 40 -12.60 -20.43 3.08
CA LEU A 40 -12.50 -19.41 4.12
C LEU A 40 -11.57 -18.27 3.68
N GLU A 41 -10.39 -18.58 3.14
CA GLU A 41 -9.46 -17.58 2.60
C GLU A 41 -10.10 -16.74 1.48
N LYS A 42 -10.92 -17.35 0.61
CA LYS A 42 -11.69 -16.64 -0.43
C LYS A 42 -12.80 -15.75 0.14
N GLN A 43 -13.48 -16.18 1.21
CA GLN A 43 -14.50 -15.38 1.88
C GLN A 43 -13.91 -14.20 2.62
N GLU A 44 -12.78 -14.38 3.29
CA GLU A 44 -12.05 -13.31 3.97
C GLU A 44 -11.54 -12.24 3.00
N GLN A 45 -10.94 -12.64 1.87
CA GLN A 45 -10.48 -11.70 0.84
C GLN A 45 -11.62 -10.92 0.19
N ASN A 46 -12.76 -11.56 -0.08
CA ASN A 46 -13.96 -10.87 -0.56
C ASN A 46 -14.53 -9.88 0.47
N SER A 47 -14.38 -10.19 1.75
CA SER A 47 -14.78 -9.31 2.86
C SER A 47 -13.90 -8.07 2.91
N ILE A 48 -12.58 -8.22 2.87
CA ILE A 48 -11.60 -7.11 2.93
C ILE A 48 -11.79 -6.15 1.74
N CYS A 49 -11.85 -6.66 0.52
CA CYS A 49 -12.05 -5.82 -0.68
C CYS A 49 -13.41 -5.09 -0.63
N ARG A 50 -14.46 -5.76 -0.14
CA ARG A 50 -15.79 -5.16 -0.02
C ARG A 50 -15.81 -4.06 1.05
N GLU A 51 -15.14 -4.27 2.16
CA GLU A 51 -15.05 -3.30 3.25
C GLU A 51 -14.23 -2.07 2.86
N ILE A 52 -13.08 -2.27 2.19
CA ILE A 52 -12.29 -1.18 1.64
C ILE A 52 -13.10 -0.42 0.60
N GLY A 53 -13.79 -1.13 -0.30
CA GLY A 53 -14.67 -0.54 -1.29
C GLY A 53 -15.80 0.29 -0.68
N ALA A 54 -16.38 -0.16 0.42
CA ALA A 54 -17.42 0.59 1.13
C ALA A 54 -16.90 1.91 1.72
N ARG A 55 -15.62 1.93 2.17
CA ARG A 55 -14.99 3.12 2.76
C ARG A 55 -14.50 4.13 1.72
N THR A 56 -14.12 3.65 0.54
CA THR A 56 -13.46 4.46 -0.51
C THR A 56 -14.36 4.71 -1.73
N GLY A 57 -15.64 4.36 -1.64
CA GLY A 57 -16.54 4.40 -2.79
C GLY A 57 -16.22 3.34 -3.86
N GLY A 58 -15.48 2.29 -3.50
CA GLY A 58 -15.12 1.18 -4.38
C GLY A 58 -13.70 1.25 -4.95
N ASP A 59 -12.99 2.38 -4.80
CA ASP A 59 -11.66 2.59 -5.34
C ASP A 59 -10.59 2.51 -4.24
N ILE A 60 -9.50 1.81 -4.52
CA ILE A 60 -8.31 1.75 -3.65
C ILE A 60 -7.24 2.65 -4.26
N TYR A 61 -6.88 3.69 -3.53
CA TYR A 61 -5.82 4.62 -3.92
C TYR A 61 -4.51 4.20 -3.25
N ILE A 62 -3.58 3.67 -4.04
CA ILE A 62 -2.27 3.22 -3.56
C ILE A 62 -1.27 4.37 -3.72
N GLY A 63 -0.90 5.01 -2.62
CA GLY A 63 0.17 6.00 -2.62
C GLY A 63 1.53 5.29 -2.68
N VAL A 64 2.26 5.46 -3.78
CA VAL A 64 3.63 4.95 -3.90
C VAL A 64 4.58 6.04 -3.45
N VAL A 65 5.06 5.90 -2.22
CA VAL A 65 5.83 6.93 -1.51
C VAL A 65 7.21 6.43 -1.13
N GLY A 66 8.07 7.32 -0.69
CA GLY A 66 9.43 6.93 -0.28
C GLY A 66 10.49 7.94 -0.72
N PRO A 67 11.77 7.67 -0.45
CA PRO A 67 12.86 8.52 -0.86
C PRO A 67 12.93 8.69 -2.39
N VAL A 68 13.48 9.80 -2.87
CA VAL A 68 13.77 9.96 -4.30
C VAL A 68 14.75 8.87 -4.77
N ARG A 69 14.67 8.46 -6.05
CA ARG A 69 15.54 7.44 -6.66
C ARG A 69 15.50 6.05 -6.01
N SER A 70 14.51 5.75 -5.20
CA SER A 70 14.34 4.42 -4.59
C SER A 70 13.71 3.38 -5.53
N GLY A 71 13.21 3.78 -6.72
CA GLY A 71 12.56 2.87 -7.68
C GLY A 71 11.03 2.96 -7.73
N LYS A 72 10.40 3.99 -7.12
CA LYS A 72 8.95 4.20 -7.14
C LYS A 72 8.34 4.14 -8.53
N SER A 73 8.85 4.94 -9.46
CA SER A 73 8.34 5.00 -10.83
C SER A 73 8.55 3.68 -11.59
N THR A 74 9.61 2.92 -11.27
CA THR A 74 9.84 1.58 -11.81
C THR A 74 8.78 0.61 -11.29
N PHE A 75 8.48 0.63 -10.00
CA PHE A 75 7.41 -0.16 -9.40
C PHE A 75 6.06 0.16 -10.05
N ILE A 76 5.70 1.44 -10.17
CA ILE A 76 4.44 1.88 -10.80
C ILE A 76 4.36 1.38 -12.24
N LYS A 77 5.44 1.55 -13.01
CA LYS A 77 5.50 1.08 -14.39
C LYS A 77 5.24 -0.42 -14.48
N ARG A 78 5.91 -1.24 -13.66
CA ARG A 78 5.72 -2.69 -13.63
C ARG A 78 4.30 -3.07 -13.19
N PHE A 79 3.77 -2.41 -12.18
CA PHE A 79 2.40 -2.65 -11.73
C PHE A 79 1.39 -2.38 -12.85
N MET A 80 1.55 -1.29 -13.56
CA MET A 80 0.70 -0.95 -14.69
C MET A 80 0.83 -1.98 -15.83
N GLU A 81 2.06 -2.31 -16.23
CA GLU A 81 2.32 -3.23 -17.34
C GLU A 81 1.83 -4.66 -17.06
N GLN A 82 2.00 -5.16 -15.84
CA GLN A 82 1.77 -6.55 -15.48
C GLN A 82 0.35 -6.82 -14.96
N LEU A 83 -0.29 -5.85 -14.30
CA LEU A 83 -1.61 -6.04 -13.71
C LEU A 83 -2.69 -5.16 -14.33
N VAL A 84 -2.45 -3.86 -14.48
CA VAL A 84 -3.51 -2.91 -14.85
C VAL A 84 -3.82 -2.98 -16.34
N LEU A 85 -2.82 -2.85 -17.20
CA LEU A 85 -3.03 -2.88 -18.67
C LEU A 85 -3.64 -4.20 -19.17
N PRO A 86 -3.24 -5.39 -18.66
CA PRO A 86 -3.89 -6.64 -19.00
C PRO A 86 -5.36 -6.74 -18.53
N ALA A 87 -5.67 -6.15 -17.36
CA ALA A 87 -7.01 -6.15 -16.79
C ALA A 87 -7.98 -5.15 -17.46
N MET A 88 -7.47 -4.20 -18.22
CA MET A 88 -8.28 -3.23 -18.94
C MET A 88 -9.02 -3.90 -20.11
N SER A 89 -10.30 -4.21 -19.91
CA SER A 89 -11.21 -4.76 -20.93
C SER A 89 -11.76 -3.73 -21.92
N GLY A 90 -11.26 -2.49 -21.86
CA GLY A 90 -11.72 -1.36 -22.67
C GLY A 90 -11.14 -1.31 -24.08
N SER A 91 -11.44 -0.21 -24.80
CA SER A 91 -10.93 0.02 -26.15
C SER A 91 -9.39 0.10 -26.19
N ALA A 92 -8.82 -0.24 -27.36
CA ALA A 92 -7.37 -0.08 -27.59
C ALA A 92 -6.89 1.35 -27.23
N ALA A 93 -7.70 2.37 -27.55
CA ALA A 93 -7.42 3.77 -27.24
C ALA A 93 -7.34 4.06 -25.71
N ALA A 94 -8.12 3.36 -24.86
CA ALA A 94 -8.03 3.52 -23.41
C ALA A 94 -6.73 2.91 -22.87
N ARG A 95 -6.33 1.76 -23.38
CA ARG A 95 -5.04 1.12 -23.04
C ARG A 95 -3.84 1.94 -23.51
N GLU A 96 -3.94 2.56 -24.67
CA GLU A 96 -2.89 3.40 -25.21
C GLU A 96 -2.70 4.67 -24.35
N ARG A 97 -3.79 5.35 -24.00
CA ARG A 97 -3.75 6.48 -23.04
C ARG A 97 -3.12 6.08 -21.72
N ALA A 98 -3.52 4.96 -21.14
CA ALA A 98 -2.93 4.47 -19.89
C ALA A 98 -1.43 4.14 -20.00
N ARG A 99 -0.94 3.78 -21.22
CA ARG A 99 0.49 3.64 -21.49
C ARG A 99 1.22 4.98 -21.55
N ASP A 100 0.59 6.00 -22.11
CA ASP A 100 1.17 7.36 -22.19
C ASP A 100 1.27 8.01 -20.81
N GLU A 101 0.42 7.57 -19.86
CA GLU A 101 0.45 8.02 -18.47
C GLU A 101 1.58 7.39 -17.65
N LEU A 102 2.24 6.34 -18.16
CA LEU A 102 3.32 5.66 -17.43
C LEU A 102 4.46 6.62 -17.09
N PRO A 103 5.03 6.51 -15.88
CA PRO A 103 6.19 7.26 -15.52
C PRO A 103 7.31 6.96 -16.51
N GLN A 104 7.82 7.98 -17.16
CA GLN A 104 9.01 7.83 -17.98
C GLN A 104 10.17 7.60 -17.02
N SER A 105 10.89 6.49 -17.21
CA SER A 105 12.15 6.25 -16.49
C SER A 105 13.09 7.38 -16.84
N ALA A 106 13.27 8.30 -15.89
CA ALA A 106 14.31 9.31 -16.02
C ALA A 106 15.66 8.59 -15.96
N ALA A 107 16.12 8.10 -17.11
CA ALA A 107 17.50 7.68 -17.30
C ALA A 107 18.48 8.87 -17.12
N GLY A 108 17.94 10.07 -16.92
CA GLY A 108 18.64 11.29 -16.59
C GLY A 108 18.69 11.57 -15.09
N ARG A 109 19.71 12.28 -14.69
CA ARG A 109 19.98 12.65 -13.29
C ARG A 109 18.99 13.70 -12.71
N THR A 110 18.09 14.25 -13.51
CA THR A 110 17.23 15.38 -13.15
C THR A 110 15.81 14.90 -12.86
N ILE A 111 15.27 15.24 -11.70
CA ILE A 111 13.88 15.02 -11.30
C ILE A 111 13.01 16.07 -12.02
N MET A 112 11.96 15.64 -12.74
CA MET A 112 11.24 16.48 -13.70
C MET A 112 9.90 17.01 -13.20
N THR A 113 9.24 16.36 -12.20
CA THR A 113 7.89 16.72 -11.77
C THR A 113 7.83 16.95 -10.26
N THR A 114 6.99 17.92 -9.84
CA THR A 114 6.73 18.21 -8.42
C THR A 114 5.33 17.78 -7.99
N GLU A 115 4.43 17.52 -8.95
CA GLU A 115 3.03 17.21 -8.69
C GLU A 115 2.79 15.70 -8.61
N PRO A 116 1.95 15.24 -7.67
CA PRO A 116 1.46 13.87 -7.65
C PRO A 116 0.67 13.54 -8.91
N LYS A 117 0.93 12.36 -9.47
CA LYS A 117 0.25 11.88 -10.67
C LYS A 117 -0.60 10.66 -10.35
N PHE A 118 -1.87 10.70 -10.71
CA PHE A 118 -2.79 9.56 -10.57
C PHE A 118 -2.70 8.67 -11.82
N ILE A 119 -2.39 7.39 -11.63
CA ILE A 119 -2.13 6.43 -12.71
C ILE A 119 -2.89 5.12 -12.48
N PRO A 120 -3.75 4.66 -13.36
CA PRO A 120 -4.32 5.41 -14.49
C PRO A 120 -5.29 6.49 -14.03
N GLU A 121 -5.70 7.38 -14.94
CA GLU A 121 -6.67 8.45 -14.65
C GLU A 121 -7.98 7.90 -14.07
N THR A 122 -8.44 6.74 -14.55
CA THR A 122 -9.63 6.05 -14.05
C THR A 122 -9.25 4.74 -13.37
N ALA A 123 -9.78 4.49 -12.18
CA ALA A 123 -9.51 3.26 -11.42
C ALA A 123 -9.94 1.99 -12.20
N VAL A 124 -9.07 0.99 -12.25
CA VAL A 124 -9.25 -0.25 -13.02
C VAL A 124 -9.59 -1.41 -12.08
N PRO A 125 -10.60 -2.23 -12.40
CA PRO A 125 -10.92 -3.42 -11.63
C PRO A 125 -9.84 -4.48 -11.81
N LEU A 126 -9.23 -4.90 -10.69
CA LEU A 126 -8.29 -6.01 -10.64
C LEU A 126 -8.94 -7.20 -9.94
N GLN A 127 -8.74 -8.39 -10.52
CA GLN A 127 -9.12 -9.65 -9.90
C GLN A 127 -7.94 -10.15 -9.06
N LEU A 128 -8.17 -10.39 -7.78
CA LEU A 128 -7.17 -10.95 -6.88
C LEU A 128 -7.21 -12.47 -6.92
N GLU A 129 -6.04 -13.10 -6.85
CA GLU A 129 -5.95 -14.54 -6.64
C GLU A 129 -6.64 -14.90 -5.32
N GLY A 130 -7.71 -15.68 -5.40
CA GLY A 130 -8.56 -15.98 -4.23
C GLY A 130 -10.00 -15.52 -4.38
N GLY A 131 -10.35 -14.74 -5.41
CA GLY A 131 -11.73 -14.42 -5.82
C GLY A 131 -12.27 -13.06 -5.32
N GLY A 132 -11.41 -12.19 -4.80
CA GLY A 132 -11.74 -10.79 -4.54
C GLY A 132 -11.51 -9.92 -5.78
N ALA A 133 -12.34 -8.90 -5.95
CA ALA A 133 -12.13 -7.84 -6.95
C ALA A 133 -12.04 -6.49 -6.23
N CYS A 134 -11.10 -5.67 -6.63
CA CYS A 134 -10.98 -4.29 -6.17
C CYS A 134 -10.67 -3.38 -7.34
N ARG A 135 -11.09 -2.12 -7.25
CA ARG A 135 -10.70 -1.10 -8.24
C ARG A 135 -9.48 -0.36 -7.71
N VAL A 136 -8.43 -0.32 -8.49
CA VAL A 136 -7.13 0.20 -8.04
C VAL A 136 -6.72 1.40 -8.87
N ARG A 137 -6.10 2.37 -8.21
CA ARG A 137 -5.46 3.54 -8.78
C ARG A 137 -4.17 3.83 -8.03
N LEU A 138 -3.07 3.98 -8.74
CA LEU A 138 -1.78 4.35 -8.16
C LEU A 138 -1.62 5.86 -8.12
N ILE A 139 -0.85 6.34 -7.16
CA ILE A 139 -0.47 7.75 -7.07
C ILE A 139 1.04 7.80 -7.00
N ASP A 140 1.66 8.36 -8.05
CA ASP A 140 3.09 8.64 -8.09
C ASP A 140 3.39 10.00 -7.46
N CYS A 141 4.50 10.09 -6.73
CA CYS A 141 5.01 11.33 -6.19
C CYS A 141 6.53 11.38 -6.30
N VAL A 142 7.10 12.56 -6.18
CA VAL A 142 8.55 12.74 -6.21
C VAL A 142 9.24 11.95 -5.11
N GLY A 143 8.74 12.05 -3.90
CA GLY A 143 9.35 11.48 -2.71
C GLY A 143 10.16 12.51 -1.91
N TYR A 144 10.61 12.09 -0.74
CA TYR A 144 11.49 12.91 0.10
C TYR A 144 12.91 12.91 -0.44
N MET A 145 13.55 14.08 -0.38
CA MET A 145 14.93 14.25 -0.82
C MET A 145 15.86 13.42 0.03
N VAL A 146 16.94 12.97 -0.58
CA VAL A 146 18.03 12.21 0.07
C VAL A 146 19.33 12.93 -0.16
N GLU A 147 20.24 12.81 0.79
CA GLU A 147 21.58 13.38 0.67
C GLU A 147 22.31 12.77 -0.54
N GLY A 148 22.88 13.64 -1.38
CA GLY A 148 23.54 13.22 -2.63
C GLY A 148 22.61 13.06 -3.84
N ALA A 149 21.29 13.30 -3.72
CA ALA A 149 20.41 13.37 -4.87
C ALA A 149 20.71 14.62 -5.71
N MET A 150 20.92 14.45 -7.01
CA MET A 150 21.13 15.57 -7.93
C MET A 150 19.81 16.07 -8.53
N GLY A 151 19.79 17.36 -8.93
CA GLY A 151 18.65 17.96 -9.65
C GLY A 151 17.74 18.84 -8.78
N HIS A 152 18.09 19.04 -7.51
CA HIS A 152 17.45 20.01 -6.61
C HIS A 152 18.15 21.37 -6.63
N GLU A 153 19.35 21.45 -7.20
CA GLU A 153 20.13 22.67 -7.39
C GLU A 153 20.34 22.96 -8.87
N GLU A 154 20.37 24.23 -9.22
CA GLU A 154 20.72 24.77 -10.52
C GLU A 154 21.70 25.93 -10.29
N ASP A 155 22.89 25.86 -10.89
CA ASP A 155 23.96 26.85 -10.69
C ASP A 155 24.34 27.10 -9.22
N ALA A 156 24.43 26.01 -8.41
CA ALA A 156 24.71 26.06 -6.97
C ALA A 156 23.68 26.85 -6.15
N LYS A 157 22.46 27.02 -6.68
CA LYS A 157 21.33 27.61 -5.96
C LYS A 157 20.16 26.62 -5.94
N PRO A 158 19.28 26.68 -4.92
CA PRO A 158 18.06 25.88 -4.91
C PRO A 158 17.26 26.13 -6.19
N ARG A 159 16.91 25.05 -6.89
CA ARG A 159 16.06 25.13 -8.09
C ARG A 159 14.66 25.58 -7.68
N MET A 160 14.20 26.71 -8.23
CA MET A 160 12.88 27.24 -7.98
C MET A 160 11.87 26.64 -8.95
N VAL A 161 10.68 26.26 -8.45
CA VAL A 161 9.62 25.64 -9.24
C VAL A 161 8.24 26.21 -8.86
N LYS A 162 7.35 26.23 -9.84
CA LYS A 162 5.92 26.48 -9.59
C LYS A 162 5.28 25.18 -9.10
N SER A 163 4.42 25.31 -8.12
CA SER A 163 3.66 24.20 -7.55
C SER A 163 2.22 24.65 -7.26
N PRO A 164 1.20 23.81 -7.48
CA PRO A 164 -0.19 24.15 -7.22
C PRO A 164 -0.49 24.55 -5.77
N TRP A 165 0.42 24.23 -4.86
CA TRP A 165 0.26 24.42 -3.42
C TRP A 165 0.72 25.82 -2.95
N PHE A 166 1.41 26.56 -3.79
CA PHE A 166 2.01 27.84 -3.44
C PHE A 166 1.71 28.90 -4.51
N GLU A 167 1.43 30.11 -4.08
CA GLU A 167 1.18 31.24 -4.99
C GLU A 167 2.46 31.72 -5.68
N GLN A 168 3.60 31.53 -5.05
CA GLN A 168 4.92 31.94 -5.55
C GLN A 168 5.78 30.70 -5.85
N GLU A 169 6.82 30.91 -6.64
CA GLU A 169 7.85 29.86 -6.85
C GLU A 169 8.53 29.53 -5.52
N VAL A 170 8.72 28.26 -5.29
CA VAL A 170 9.36 27.73 -4.07
C VAL A 170 10.51 26.80 -4.44
N PRO A 171 11.46 26.56 -3.51
CA PRO A 171 12.49 25.55 -3.73
C PRO A 171 11.88 24.20 -4.09
N PHE A 172 12.52 23.50 -5.02
CA PHE A 172 12.09 22.18 -5.51
C PHE A 172 11.86 21.20 -4.36
N ASP A 173 12.75 21.17 -3.37
CA ASP A 173 12.66 20.28 -2.22
C ASP A 173 11.35 20.50 -1.43
N LEU A 174 11.00 21.76 -1.19
CA LEU A 174 9.77 22.11 -0.50
C LEU A 174 8.52 21.69 -1.29
N ALA A 175 8.54 21.89 -2.62
CA ALA A 175 7.43 21.47 -3.47
C ALA A 175 7.28 19.93 -3.50
N ALA A 176 8.40 19.21 -3.62
CA ALA A 176 8.45 17.74 -3.63
C ALA A 176 7.96 17.13 -2.30
N GLU A 177 8.41 17.69 -1.18
CA GLU A 177 7.97 17.28 0.15
C GLU A 177 6.48 17.55 0.37
N THR A 178 6.00 18.74 0.01
CA THR A 178 4.58 19.10 0.13
C THR A 178 3.71 18.15 -0.70
N GLY A 179 4.09 17.90 -1.95
CA GLY A 179 3.39 16.95 -2.82
C GLY A 179 3.36 15.54 -2.26
N THR A 180 4.50 15.04 -1.76
CA THR A 180 4.59 13.71 -1.14
C THR A 180 3.72 13.61 0.11
N ARG A 181 3.77 14.63 0.97
CA ARG A 181 2.93 14.68 2.18
C ARG A 181 1.44 14.70 1.84
N LYS A 182 1.03 15.43 0.80
CA LYS A 182 -0.38 15.42 0.34
C LYS A 182 -0.82 14.05 -0.16
N VAL A 183 0.04 13.31 -0.88
CA VAL A 183 -0.25 11.92 -1.24
C VAL A 183 -0.47 11.07 0.00
N ILE A 184 0.42 11.19 0.98
CA ILE A 184 0.32 10.43 2.24
C ILE A 184 -0.96 10.82 2.99
N CYS A 185 -1.23 12.12 3.19
CA CYS A 185 -2.30 12.58 4.07
C CYS A 185 -3.69 12.52 3.42
N GLU A 186 -3.82 13.01 2.19
CA GLU A 186 -5.11 13.34 1.59
C GLU A 186 -5.55 12.36 0.51
N HIS A 187 -4.62 11.84 -0.29
CA HIS A 187 -4.98 11.15 -1.53
C HIS A 187 -4.93 9.62 -1.43
N SER A 188 -4.04 9.05 -0.63
CA SER A 188 -3.89 7.59 -0.55
C SER A 188 -4.82 6.96 0.48
N THR A 189 -5.38 5.81 0.13
CA THR A 189 -6.07 4.91 1.06
C THR A 189 -5.06 4.04 1.81
N ILE A 190 -4.03 3.60 1.08
CA ILE A 190 -2.95 2.72 1.56
C ILE A 190 -1.61 3.22 1.02
N GLY A 191 -0.54 2.92 1.73
CA GLY A 191 0.83 3.24 1.34
C GLY A 191 1.61 2.03 0.84
N VAL A 192 2.37 2.22 -0.22
CA VAL A 192 3.50 1.34 -0.59
C VAL A 192 4.76 2.18 -0.50
N VAL A 193 5.54 1.95 0.54
CA VAL A 193 6.80 2.64 0.75
C VAL A 193 7.88 1.92 -0.05
N VAL A 194 8.46 2.58 -1.04
CA VAL A 194 9.58 2.02 -1.81
C VAL A 194 10.87 2.66 -1.32
N THR A 195 11.75 1.84 -0.75
CA THR A 195 13.11 2.21 -0.35
C THR A 195 14.13 1.28 -1.02
N THR A 196 15.42 1.41 -0.72
CA THR A 196 16.46 0.59 -1.34
C THR A 196 17.58 0.26 -0.36
N ASP A 197 18.30 -0.82 -0.65
CA ASP A 197 19.56 -1.19 0.00
C ASP A 197 20.77 -0.39 -0.53
N GLY A 198 20.55 0.52 -1.49
CA GLY A 198 21.58 1.32 -2.15
C GLY A 198 22.12 0.70 -3.44
N SER A 199 21.77 -0.53 -3.79
CA SER A 199 22.28 -1.21 -4.98
C SER A 199 21.70 -0.72 -6.31
N VAL A 200 20.59 0.01 -6.27
CA VAL A 200 19.85 0.45 -7.47
C VAL A 200 20.23 1.86 -7.95
N SER A 201 21.10 2.55 -7.23
CA SER A 201 21.55 3.91 -7.55
C SER A 201 22.96 4.17 -7.04
N ASP A 202 23.51 5.34 -7.37
CA ASP A 202 24.84 5.77 -6.89
C ASP A 202 24.81 6.28 -5.43
N ILE A 203 23.65 6.31 -4.79
CA ILE A 203 23.48 6.80 -3.40
C ILE A 203 23.56 5.60 -2.45
N PRO A 204 24.44 5.63 -1.44
CA PRO A 204 24.58 4.55 -0.48
C PRO A 204 23.33 4.44 0.42
N ARG A 205 23.08 3.25 0.96
CA ARG A 205 21.93 2.96 1.85
C ARG A 205 21.75 3.99 2.97
N ALA A 206 22.85 4.47 3.56
CA ALA A 206 22.80 5.45 4.64
C ALA A 206 22.08 6.74 4.25
N GLY A 207 22.21 7.20 3.00
CA GLY A 207 21.52 8.39 2.50
C GLY A 207 20.01 8.28 2.43
N TYR A 208 19.47 7.05 2.37
CA TYR A 208 18.04 6.82 2.31
C TYR A 208 17.35 6.75 3.67
N ALA A 209 18.10 6.47 4.74
CA ALA A 209 17.55 6.11 6.04
C ALA A 209 16.69 7.22 6.67
N GLU A 210 17.08 8.48 6.55
CA GLU A 210 16.33 9.61 7.11
C GLU A 210 15.02 9.84 6.37
N ALA A 211 15.06 9.94 5.04
CA ALA A 211 13.88 10.12 4.20
C ALA A 211 12.87 8.96 4.36
N GLU A 212 13.37 7.73 4.47
CA GLU A 212 12.57 6.53 4.74
C GLU A 212 11.85 6.63 6.09
N ARG A 213 12.60 6.95 7.15
CA ARG A 213 12.03 7.09 8.50
C ARG A 213 10.96 8.17 8.54
N ARG A 214 11.15 9.26 7.83
CA ARG A 214 10.18 10.35 7.73
C ARG A 214 8.86 9.88 7.11
N VAL A 215 8.91 9.17 5.98
CA VAL A 215 7.72 8.58 5.31
C VAL A 215 6.96 7.65 6.26
N VAL A 216 7.69 6.75 6.92
CA VAL A 216 7.12 5.77 7.86
C VAL A 216 6.44 6.48 9.02
N THR A 217 7.10 7.47 9.62
CA THR A 217 6.55 8.25 10.75
C THR A 217 5.26 8.97 10.37
N GLU A 218 5.18 9.54 9.17
CA GLU A 218 3.97 10.24 8.70
C GLU A 218 2.81 9.26 8.45
N LEU A 219 3.07 8.09 7.85
CA LEU A 219 2.05 7.05 7.65
C LEU A 219 1.53 6.51 8.98
N GLU A 220 2.41 6.28 9.95
CA GLU A 220 2.04 5.82 11.29
C GLU A 220 1.22 6.84 12.07
N ALA A 221 1.62 8.12 12.02
CA ALA A 221 0.88 9.21 12.67
C ALA A 221 -0.57 9.34 12.17
N LEU A 222 -0.82 8.94 10.93
CA LEU A 222 -2.16 8.94 10.31
C LEU A 222 -2.92 7.63 10.50
N GLY A 223 -2.26 6.59 11.06
CA GLY A 223 -2.83 5.25 11.17
C GLY A 223 -3.17 4.61 9.82
N LYS A 224 -2.49 5.01 8.75
CA LYS A 224 -2.70 4.44 7.42
C LYS A 224 -2.01 3.08 7.30
N PRO A 225 -2.67 2.07 6.68
CA PRO A 225 -2.03 0.80 6.39
C PRO A 225 -0.97 1.00 5.30
N TYR A 226 0.19 0.36 5.46
CA TYR A 226 1.28 0.39 4.48
C TYR A 226 2.19 -0.82 4.61
N ILE A 227 2.90 -1.11 3.53
CA ILE A 227 4.02 -2.05 3.50
C ILE A 227 5.27 -1.34 2.97
N ILE A 228 6.42 -1.95 3.21
CA ILE A 228 7.71 -1.45 2.73
C ILE A 228 8.26 -2.42 1.70
N LEU A 229 8.63 -1.91 0.53
CA LEU A 229 9.38 -2.63 -0.49
C LEU A 229 10.83 -2.19 -0.43
N LEU A 230 11.73 -3.13 -0.12
CA LEU A 230 13.17 -2.92 -0.15
C LEU A 230 13.67 -3.28 -1.55
N ASN A 231 13.81 -2.27 -2.41
CA ASN A 231 14.27 -2.46 -3.79
C ASN A 231 15.76 -2.74 -3.83
N SER A 232 16.13 -3.87 -4.39
CA SER A 232 17.51 -4.35 -4.51
C SER A 232 17.73 -4.98 -5.88
N THR A 233 18.96 -4.90 -6.38
CA THR A 233 19.40 -5.68 -7.54
C THR A 233 19.57 -7.16 -7.21
N HIS A 234 19.69 -7.50 -5.93
CA HIS A 234 19.89 -8.86 -5.42
C HIS A 234 18.96 -9.13 -4.23
N PRO A 235 17.62 -9.20 -4.43
CA PRO A 235 16.65 -9.29 -3.33
C PRO A 235 16.80 -10.57 -2.51
N ASP A 236 17.36 -11.63 -3.10
CA ASP A 236 17.58 -12.93 -2.47
C ASP A 236 18.89 -13.04 -1.70
N ALA A 237 19.78 -12.05 -1.79
CA ALA A 237 21.04 -12.06 -1.07
C ALA A 237 20.83 -12.08 0.45
N PRO A 238 21.66 -12.82 1.21
CA PRO A 238 21.53 -12.91 2.66
C PRO A 238 21.58 -11.54 3.34
N GLU A 239 22.41 -10.62 2.87
CA GLU A 239 22.56 -9.28 3.39
C GLU A 239 21.29 -8.44 3.20
N THR A 240 20.66 -8.53 2.02
CA THR A 240 19.40 -7.85 1.71
C THR A 240 18.25 -8.40 2.56
N ARG A 241 18.19 -9.72 2.74
CA ARG A 241 17.19 -10.35 3.61
C ARG A 241 17.39 -9.97 5.07
N GLN A 242 18.62 -9.96 5.56
CA GLN A 242 18.94 -9.52 6.92
C GLN A 242 18.56 -8.05 7.15
N LEU A 243 18.82 -7.18 6.17
CA LEU A 243 18.40 -5.78 6.22
C LEU A 243 16.87 -5.67 6.28
N ALA A 244 16.15 -6.40 5.42
CA ALA A 244 14.69 -6.41 5.41
C ALA A 244 14.10 -6.89 6.74
N GLU A 245 14.67 -7.95 7.34
CA GLU A 245 14.25 -8.44 8.65
C GLU A 245 14.55 -7.44 9.77
N GLY A 246 15.68 -6.72 9.71
CA GLY A 246 16.01 -5.64 10.63
C GLY A 246 14.97 -4.53 10.55
N MET A 247 14.70 -4.04 9.36
CA MET A 247 13.68 -3.02 9.11
C MET A 247 12.28 -3.47 9.55
N ALA A 248 11.92 -4.73 9.31
CA ALA A 248 10.62 -5.26 9.73
C ALA A 248 10.45 -5.27 11.26
N ARG A 249 11.53 -5.54 11.99
CA ARG A 249 11.54 -5.45 13.46
C ARG A 249 11.44 -4.00 13.95
N ASP A 250 12.20 -3.09 13.33
CA ASP A 250 12.29 -1.69 13.75
C ASP A 250 10.98 -0.94 13.50
N TYR A 251 10.38 -1.14 12.31
CA TYR A 251 9.13 -0.50 11.92
C TYR A 251 7.88 -1.29 12.32
N ARG A 252 8.02 -2.54 12.75
CA ARG A 252 6.90 -3.46 13.07
C ARG A 252 5.90 -3.56 11.90
N ARG A 253 6.43 -3.61 10.68
CA ARG A 253 5.66 -3.65 9.43
C ARG A 253 6.22 -4.69 8.49
N THR A 254 5.40 -5.12 7.54
CA THR A 254 5.84 -6.01 6.47
C THR A 254 6.87 -5.31 5.58
N VAL A 255 8.07 -5.88 5.49
CA VAL A 255 9.14 -5.44 4.57
C VAL A 255 9.43 -6.57 3.59
N LEU A 256 9.34 -6.27 2.31
CA LEU A 256 9.56 -7.24 1.22
C LEU A 256 10.78 -6.83 0.41
N PRO A 257 11.85 -7.64 0.41
CA PRO A 257 12.94 -7.45 -0.53
C PRO A 257 12.48 -7.84 -1.93
N VAL A 258 12.63 -6.95 -2.90
CA VAL A 258 12.18 -7.12 -4.29
C VAL A 258 13.15 -6.47 -5.26
N SER A 259 13.19 -6.95 -6.51
CA SER A 259 13.74 -6.19 -7.63
C SER A 259 12.58 -5.53 -8.39
N CYS A 260 12.44 -4.22 -8.26
CA CYS A 260 11.36 -3.51 -8.95
C CYS A 260 11.41 -3.65 -10.48
N VAL A 261 12.56 -3.97 -11.04
CA VAL A 261 12.73 -4.19 -12.48
C VAL A 261 12.17 -5.55 -12.91
N ASP A 262 12.29 -6.57 -12.05
CA ASP A 262 11.95 -7.96 -12.37
C ASP A 262 10.59 -8.39 -11.85
N LEU A 263 9.80 -7.47 -11.27
CA LEU A 263 8.46 -7.77 -10.77
C LEU A 263 7.55 -8.32 -11.88
N ASP A 264 7.01 -9.51 -11.65
CA ASP A 264 6.01 -10.13 -12.48
C ASP A 264 4.59 -10.00 -11.88
N ALA A 265 3.57 -10.48 -12.60
CA ALA A 265 2.17 -10.40 -12.18
C ALA A 265 1.90 -11.17 -10.87
N ALA A 266 2.57 -12.31 -10.64
CA ALA A 266 2.38 -13.12 -9.44
C ALA A 266 2.96 -12.43 -8.20
N MET A 267 4.18 -11.88 -8.32
CA MET A 267 4.83 -11.10 -7.26
C MET A 267 4.02 -9.85 -6.91
N LEU A 268 3.54 -9.12 -7.90
CA LEU A 268 2.70 -7.94 -7.69
C LEU A 268 1.34 -8.28 -7.06
N GLY A 269 0.75 -9.41 -7.44
CA GLY A 269 -0.46 -9.93 -6.80
C GLY A 269 -0.23 -10.24 -5.32
N GLU A 270 0.91 -10.84 -4.98
CA GLU A 270 1.31 -11.10 -3.59
C GLU A 270 1.56 -9.80 -2.80
N ILE A 271 2.24 -8.82 -3.40
CA ILE A 271 2.43 -7.49 -2.80
C ILE A 271 1.08 -6.86 -2.49
N LEU A 272 0.16 -6.82 -3.47
CA LEU A 272 -1.17 -6.25 -3.28
C LEU A 272 -1.96 -7.00 -2.19
N ARG A 273 -1.88 -8.32 -2.15
CA ARG A 273 -2.50 -9.14 -1.11
C ARG A 273 -1.97 -8.77 0.28
N ARG A 274 -0.66 -8.62 0.44
CA ARG A 274 -0.04 -8.23 1.72
C ARG A 274 -0.42 -6.82 2.15
N VAL A 275 -0.49 -5.89 1.21
CA VAL A 275 -1.00 -4.53 1.48
C VAL A 275 -2.41 -4.58 2.05
N LEU A 276 -3.29 -5.43 1.49
CA LEU A 276 -4.66 -5.57 1.96
C LEU A 276 -4.74 -6.16 3.38
N TYR A 277 -3.81 -7.01 3.78
CA TYR A 277 -3.76 -7.56 5.14
C TYR A 277 -3.29 -6.55 6.21
N GLU A 278 -2.68 -5.44 5.82
CA GLU A 278 -2.31 -4.36 6.76
C GLU A 278 -3.52 -3.52 7.23
N PHE A 279 -4.70 -3.71 6.63
CA PHE A 279 -5.91 -3.07 7.12
C PHE A 279 -6.31 -3.64 8.48
N PRO A 280 -6.66 -2.78 9.46
CA PRO A 280 -7.10 -3.24 10.75
C PRO A 280 -8.42 -4.01 10.62
N VAL A 281 -8.50 -5.17 11.26
CA VAL A 281 -9.74 -5.93 11.37
C VAL A 281 -10.75 -5.09 12.15
N GLN A 282 -11.94 -4.87 11.59
CA GLN A 282 -13.00 -4.08 12.21
C GLN A 282 -14.13 -4.94 12.75
N GLU A 283 -14.41 -6.06 12.12
CA GLU A 283 -15.49 -6.98 12.49
C GLU A 283 -14.97 -8.42 12.40
N LEU A 284 -15.34 -9.22 13.38
CA LEU A 284 -15.08 -10.66 13.42
C LEU A 284 -16.42 -11.37 13.54
N ASP A 285 -16.81 -12.10 12.49
CA ASP A 285 -17.97 -12.96 12.49
C ASP A 285 -17.60 -14.36 12.97
N PHE A 286 -18.19 -14.81 14.07
CA PHE A 286 -18.00 -16.16 14.58
C PHE A 286 -19.21 -17.03 14.21
N ALA A 287 -18.99 -18.00 13.32
CA ALA A 287 -19.99 -19.04 13.04
C ALA A 287 -19.85 -20.18 14.07
N LEU A 288 -20.65 -20.15 15.12
CA LEU A 288 -20.66 -21.20 16.12
C LEU A 288 -21.62 -22.34 15.70
N PRO A 289 -21.21 -23.62 15.85
CA PRO A 289 -22.13 -24.73 15.68
C PRO A 289 -23.31 -24.62 16.65
N ARG A 290 -24.51 -25.04 16.20
CA ARG A 290 -25.76 -24.92 16.98
C ARG A 290 -25.67 -25.57 18.36
N TRP A 291 -24.91 -26.65 18.51
CA TRP A 291 -24.73 -27.31 19.79
C TRP A 291 -24.00 -26.42 20.84
N VAL A 292 -23.13 -25.51 20.42
CA VAL A 292 -22.45 -24.56 21.33
C VAL A 292 -23.44 -23.59 21.94
N THR A 293 -24.42 -23.16 21.16
CA THR A 293 -25.46 -22.21 21.64
C THR A 293 -26.48 -22.89 22.57
N MET A 294 -26.51 -24.23 22.63
CA MET A 294 -27.38 -25.02 23.52
C MET A 294 -26.69 -25.43 24.83
N LEU A 295 -25.43 -25.04 25.02
CA LEU A 295 -24.72 -25.29 26.28
C LEU A 295 -25.29 -24.42 27.39
N GLU A 296 -25.27 -24.93 28.62
CA GLU A 296 -25.73 -24.17 29.80
C GLU A 296 -24.87 -22.92 30.01
N PRO A 297 -25.47 -21.78 30.47
CA PRO A 297 -24.73 -20.58 30.78
C PRO A 297 -23.61 -20.85 31.80
N GLY A 298 -22.38 -20.45 31.43
CA GLY A 298 -21.18 -20.70 32.25
C GLY A 298 -20.38 -21.93 31.88
N HIS A 299 -20.78 -22.66 30.84
CA HIS A 299 -19.93 -23.72 30.29
C HIS A 299 -18.65 -23.14 29.72
N TRP A 300 -17.51 -23.81 29.98
CA TRP A 300 -16.16 -23.33 29.59
C TRP A 300 -15.97 -23.06 28.09
N LEU A 301 -16.87 -23.51 27.24
CA LEU A 301 -16.89 -23.27 25.79
C LEU A 301 -17.79 -22.08 25.38
N GLN A 302 -18.49 -21.45 26.30
CA GLN A 302 -19.21 -20.19 26.13
C GLN A 302 -18.37 -19.01 26.62
#